data_91a19adb421ff8c85a7a9aa269987bc2
#
_entry.id   91a19adb421ff8c85a7a9aa269987bc2
#
_cell.length_a   1.000
_cell.length_b   1.000
_cell.length_c   1.000
_cell.angle_alpha   90.00
_cell.angle_beta   90.00
_cell.angle_gamma   90.00
#
_symmetry.space_group_name_H-M   'P 1'
#
loop_
_entity.id
_entity.type
_entity.pdbx_description
1 polymer ?
#
loop_
_entity_poly.entity_id
_entity_poly.type
_entity_poly.pdbx_seq_one_letter_code
_entity_poly.pdbx_strand_id
1 'polypeptide(L)'
;MSTFDKLHDRFDAQAARGMNDIFQFHFSDAEDHYLKVVDGELEICTGEHEDPSVSLSLSTETLKGVMSGEINGMTAFMTGKLKATGNVMLATRLTSLFPAK
;
A
#
# COMPACT_ATOMS: atom_id res chain seq x y z
N MET A 1 15.54 10.32 -1.39
CA MET A 1 15.01 9.00 -1.03
C MET A 1 13.52 8.95 -1.30
N SER A 2 13.05 7.88 -1.90
CA SER A 2 11.65 7.74 -2.20
C SER A 2 10.87 7.28 -0.97
N THR A 3 9.55 7.46 -0.99
CA THR A 3 8.67 6.99 0.06
C THR A 3 8.81 5.47 0.25
N PHE A 4 9.08 4.76 -0.84
CA PHE A 4 9.16 3.30 -0.80
C PHE A 4 10.40 2.77 -0.12
N ASP A 5 11.49 3.52 -0.09
CA ASP A 5 12.70 3.09 0.61
C ASP A 5 12.43 2.92 2.11
N LYS A 6 11.55 3.74 2.65
CA LYS A 6 11.20 3.69 4.07
C LYS A 6 10.21 2.58 4.40
N LEU A 7 9.48 2.07 3.41
CA LEU A 7 8.49 1.02 3.64
C LEU A 7 9.13 -0.27 4.13
N HIS A 8 10.33 -0.63 3.60
CA HIS A 8 11.03 -1.82 4.06
C HIS A 8 11.33 -1.75 5.56
N ASP A 9 11.72 -0.58 6.05
CA ASP A 9 12.08 -0.40 7.46
C ASP A 9 10.86 -0.49 8.39
N ARG A 10 9.68 -0.20 7.85
CA ARG A 10 8.45 -0.19 8.64
C ARG A 10 7.60 -1.45 8.44
N PHE A 11 8.04 -2.33 7.56
CA PHE A 11 7.28 -3.53 7.22
C PHE A 11 7.24 -4.50 8.40
N ASP A 12 6.04 -4.89 8.80
CA ASP A 12 5.84 -5.88 9.86
C ASP A 12 5.72 -7.27 9.24
N ALA A 13 6.82 -8.00 9.22
CA ALA A 13 6.88 -9.31 8.63
C ALA A 13 5.95 -10.31 9.32
N GLN A 14 5.71 -10.14 10.62
CA GLN A 14 4.81 -11.03 11.33
C GLN A 14 3.36 -10.84 10.90
N ALA A 15 2.97 -9.60 10.65
CA ALA A 15 1.62 -9.31 10.16
C ALA A 15 1.41 -9.88 8.76
N ALA A 16 2.48 -10.07 8.01
CA ALA A 16 2.43 -10.57 6.63
C ALA A 16 2.57 -12.09 6.53
N ARG A 17 2.73 -12.79 7.63
CA ARG A 17 2.87 -14.25 7.58
C ARG A 17 1.60 -14.90 7.05
N GLY A 18 1.77 -15.80 6.11
CA GLY A 18 0.66 -16.47 5.46
C GLY A 18 -0.01 -15.67 4.36
N MET A 19 0.41 -14.43 4.13
CA MET A 19 -0.13 -13.61 3.05
C MET A 19 0.54 -13.95 1.73
N ASN A 20 -0.24 -13.85 0.65
CA ASN A 20 0.27 -13.99 -0.71
C ASN A 20 -0.58 -13.04 -1.57
N ASP A 21 -0.27 -11.76 -1.47
CA ASP A 21 -1.09 -10.73 -2.09
C ASP A 21 -0.23 -9.67 -2.78
N ILE A 22 -0.84 -9.04 -3.78
CA ILE A 22 -0.21 -7.97 -4.55
C ILE A 22 -1.03 -6.70 -4.39
N PHE A 23 -0.38 -5.65 -3.91
CA PHE A 23 -0.97 -4.33 -3.73
C PHE A 23 -0.48 -3.43 -4.84
N GLN A 24 -1.33 -3.12 -5.79
CA GLN A 24 -0.99 -2.24 -6.90
C GLN A 24 -1.31 -0.79 -6.53
N PHE A 25 -0.33 0.09 -6.76
CA PHE A 25 -0.51 1.52 -6.54
C PHE A 25 -0.45 2.26 -7.87
N HIS A 26 -1.49 3.03 -8.16
CA HIS A 26 -1.53 3.94 -9.29
C HIS A 26 -1.44 5.36 -8.75
N PHE A 27 -0.26 5.96 -8.87
CA PHE A 27 -0.06 7.32 -8.36
C PHE A 27 -0.46 8.35 -9.40
N SER A 28 -1.14 9.42 -8.95
CA SER A 28 -1.50 10.53 -9.82
C SER A 28 -0.31 11.43 -10.15
N ASP A 29 0.73 11.38 -9.33
CA ASP A 29 1.89 12.27 -9.41
C ASP A 29 3.23 11.53 -9.50
N ALA A 30 3.21 10.23 -9.74
CA ALA A 30 4.44 9.43 -9.83
C ALA A 30 4.16 8.14 -10.61
N GLU A 31 5.22 7.37 -10.86
CA GLU A 31 5.09 6.09 -11.54
C GLU A 31 4.31 5.09 -10.70
N ASP A 32 3.64 4.17 -11.38
CA ASP A 32 2.95 3.08 -10.71
C ASP A 32 3.97 2.15 -10.06
N HIS A 33 3.59 1.63 -8.90
CA HIS A 33 4.38 0.65 -8.17
C HIS A 33 3.47 -0.44 -7.64
N TYR A 34 4.02 -1.62 -7.38
CA TYR A 34 3.26 -2.64 -6.67
C TYR A 34 4.12 -3.30 -5.61
N LEU A 35 3.45 -3.77 -4.57
CA LEU A 35 4.08 -4.46 -3.47
C LEU A 35 3.66 -5.92 -3.51
N LYS A 36 4.63 -6.82 -3.56
CA LYS A 36 4.38 -8.25 -3.44
C LYS A 36 4.66 -8.64 -2.00
N VAL A 37 3.64 -9.13 -1.33
CA VAL A 37 3.74 -9.56 0.06
C VAL A 37 3.51 -11.06 0.10
N VAL A 38 4.55 -11.82 0.36
CA VAL A 38 4.50 -13.27 0.36
C VAL A 38 5.13 -13.81 1.64
N ASP A 39 4.30 -14.34 2.51
CA ASP A 39 4.71 -15.03 3.74
C ASP A 39 5.81 -14.31 4.51
N GLY A 40 5.56 -13.06 4.84
CA GLY A 40 6.49 -12.25 5.64
C GLY A 40 7.58 -11.56 4.84
N GLU A 41 7.56 -11.68 3.52
CA GLU A 41 8.54 -11.01 2.66
C GLU A 41 7.86 -9.91 1.83
N LEU A 42 8.58 -8.81 1.66
CA LEU A 42 8.11 -7.66 0.89
C LEU A 42 9.02 -7.41 -0.29
N GLU A 43 8.43 -7.29 -1.47
CA GLU A 43 9.15 -6.89 -2.68
C GLU A 43 8.44 -5.68 -3.26
N ILE A 44 9.19 -4.62 -3.52
CA ILE A 44 8.67 -3.38 -4.10
C ILE A 44 9.10 -3.32 -5.56
N CYS A 45 8.13 -3.26 -6.46
CA CYS A 45 8.39 -3.25 -7.90
C CYS A 45 7.78 -2.02 -8.55
N THR A 46 8.41 -1.55 -9.62
CA THR A 46 7.90 -0.43 -10.43
C THR A 46 7.04 -1.00 -11.55
N GLY A 47 5.93 -0.32 -11.84
CA GLY A 47 5.06 -0.68 -12.94
C GLY A 47 3.73 -1.26 -12.50
N GLU A 48 3.07 -1.98 -13.40
CA GLU A 48 1.77 -2.55 -13.17
C GLU A 48 1.83 -4.07 -13.20
N HIS A 49 1.24 -4.69 -12.19
CA HIS A 49 1.14 -6.14 -12.14
C HIS A 49 -0.07 -6.61 -12.94
N GLU A 50 0.04 -7.76 -13.59
CA GLU A 50 -1.05 -8.31 -14.41
C GLU A 50 -2.30 -8.66 -13.62
N ASP A 51 -2.13 -9.12 -12.40
CA ASP A 51 -3.23 -9.65 -11.60
C ASP A 51 -3.08 -9.25 -10.14
N PRO A 52 -3.25 -7.96 -9.82
CA PRO A 52 -3.13 -7.53 -8.44
C PRO A 52 -4.32 -7.98 -7.61
N SER A 53 -4.05 -8.26 -6.33
CA SER A 53 -5.12 -8.62 -5.39
C SER A 53 -6.03 -7.42 -5.12
N VAL A 54 -5.43 -6.22 -5.06
CA VAL A 54 -6.14 -4.96 -4.89
C VAL A 54 -5.38 -3.87 -5.62
N SER A 55 -6.11 -2.92 -6.19
CA SER A 55 -5.52 -1.75 -6.84
C SER A 55 -5.95 -0.50 -6.11
N LEU A 56 -4.98 0.34 -5.79
CA LEU A 56 -5.20 1.57 -5.04
C LEU A 56 -4.75 2.76 -5.89
N SER A 57 -5.62 3.75 -6.06
CA SER A 57 -5.31 4.97 -6.81
C SER A 57 -5.29 6.14 -5.85
N LEU A 58 -4.16 6.83 -5.75
CA LEU A 58 -3.97 7.93 -4.82
C LEU A 58 -2.73 8.73 -5.23
N SER A 59 -2.48 9.85 -4.54
CA SER A 59 -1.22 10.58 -4.72
C SER A 59 -0.18 10.04 -3.74
N THR A 60 1.09 10.33 -4.02
CA THR A 60 2.16 9.93 -3.09
C THR A 60 2.01 10.63 -1.75
N GLU A 61 1.51 11.86 -1.75
CA GLU A 61 1.26 12.61 -0.51
C GLU A 61 0.19 11.94 0.34
N THR A 62 -0.88 11.46 -0.30
CA THR A 62 -1.93 10.74 0.41
C THR A 62 -1.38 9.43 1.01
N LEU A 63 -0.55 8.72 0.28
CA LEU A 63 0.07 7.50 0.79
C LEU A 63 0.93 7.80 2.01
N LYS A 64 1.76 8.85 1.94
CA LYS A 64 2.59 9.24 3.08
C LYS A 64 1.74 9.56 4.30
N GLY A 65 0.65 10.30 4.11
CA GLY A 65 -0.25 10.66 5.20
C GLY A 65 -0.91 9.44 5.84
N VAL A 66 -1.35 8.50 5.02
CA VAL A 66 -1.96 7.27 5.53
C VAL A 66 -0.92 6.43 6.28
N MET A 67 0.29 6.31 5.75
CA MET A 67 1.35 5.52 6.38
C MET A 67 1.85 6.13 7.68
N SER A 68 1.85 7.46 7.78
CA SER A 68 2.29 8.16 8.99
C SER A 68 1.19 8.25 10.04
N GLY A 69 -0.04 7.93 9.68
CA GLY A 69 -1.18 8.07 10.57
C GLY A 69 -1.84 9.43 10.58
N GLU A 70 -1.31 10.39 9.80
CA GLU A 70 -1.89 11.73 9.71
C GLU A 70 -3.22 11.73 8.97
N ILE A 71 -3.37 10.84 7.99
CA ILE A 71 -4.60 10.68 7.22
C ILE A 71 -5.18 9.32 7.54
N ASN A 72 -6.45 9.31 7.95
CA ASN A 72 -7.17 8.06 8.16
C ASN A 72 -7.51 7.47 6.79
N GLY A 73 -7.09 6.23 6.54
CA GLY A 73 -7.31 5.59 5.24
C GLY A 73 -8.79 5.48 4.86
N MET A 74 -9.66 5.21 5.84
CA MET A 74 -11.09 5.14 5.58
C MET A 74 -11.64 6.51 5.18
N THR A 75 -11.17 7.58 5.85
CA THR A 75 -11.56 8.95 5.51
C THR A 75 -11.09 9.32 4.10
N ALA A 76 -9.85 8.94 3.76
CA ALA A 76 -9.32 9.19 2.43
C ALA A 76 -10.16 8.50 1.35
N PHE A 77 -10.59 7.27 1.63
CA PHE A 77 -11.44 6.51 0.72
C PHE A 77 -12.81 7.19 0.55
N MET A 78 -13.42 7.61 1.65
CA MET A 78 -14.74 8.25 1.62
C MET A 78 -14.73 9.61 0.96
N THR A 79 -13.62 10.35 1.08
CA THR A 79 -13.50 11.69 0.46
C THR A 79 -13.00 11.66 -0.97
N GLY A 80 -12.71 10.47 -1.50
CA GLY A 80 -12.26 10.32 -2.88
C GLY A 80 -10.77 10.54 -3.10
N LYS A 81 -10.00 10.74 -2.05
CA LYS A 81 -8.54 10.88 -2.14
C LYS A 81 -7.86 9.54 -2.41
N LEU A 82 -8.51 8.47 -2.02
CA LEU A 82 -8.04 7.11 -2.23
C LEU A 82 -9.15 6.32 -2.90
N LYS A 83 -8.83 5.67 -4.00
CA LYS A 83 -9.77 4.77 -4.67
C LYS A 83 -9.20 3.36 -4.61
N ALA A 84 -10.07 2.38 -4.37
CA ALA A 84 -9.66 0.99 -4.28
C ALA A 84 -10.56 0.12 -5.15
N THR A 85 -9.96 -0.80 -5.89
CA THR A 85 -10.68 -1.79 -6.68
C THR A 85 -10.09 -3.17 -6.42
N GLY A 86 -10.91 -4.20 -6.64
CA GLY A 86 -10.51 -5.56 -6.34
C GLY A 86 -10.87 -5.92 -4.91
N ASN A 87 -9.97 -6.61 -4.21
CA ASN A 87 -10.23 -7.01 -2.82
C ASN A 87 -9.96 -5.84 -1.86
N VAL A 88 -10.98 -5.00 -1.68
CA VAL A 88 -10.84 -3.80 -0.85
C VAL A 88 -10.55 -4.11 0.63
N MET A 89 -10.86 -5.33 1.07
CA MET A 89 -10.54 -5.74 2.44
C MET A 89 -9.02 -5.76 2.67
N LEU A 90 -8.26 -6.05 1.63
CA LEU A 90 -6.79 -6.05 1.72
C LEU A 90 -6.25 -4.64 1.92
N ALA A 91 -6.95 -3.63 1.44
CA ALA A 91 -6.51 -2.25 1.62
C ALA A 91 -6.43 -1.88 3.11
N THR A 92 -7.32 -2.44 3.92
CA THR A 92 -7.29 -2.17 5.36
C THR A 92 -6.11 -2.84 6.05
N ARG A 93 -5.57 -3.91 5.46
CA ARG A 93 -4.41 -4.60 6.01
C ARG A 93 -3.12 -3.84 5.77
N LEU A 94 -3.12 -2.92 4.81
CA LEU A 94 -1.92 -2.17 4.47
C LEU A 94 -1.37 -1.42 5.68
N THR A 95 -2.23 -0.83 6.50
CA THR A 95 -1.81 -0.11 7.70
C THR A 95 -1.26 -1.06 8.78
N SER A 96 -1.73 -2.31 8.80
CA SER A 96 -1.20 -3.32 9.72
C SER A 96 0.18 -3.80 9.29
N LEU A 97 0.44 -3.83 7.97
CA LEU A 97 1.74 -4.23 7.44
C LEU A 97 2.80 -3.15 7.65
N PHE A 98 2.39 -1.89 7.74
CA PHE A 98 3.30 -0.75 7.90
C PHE A 98 2.82 0.11 9.07
N PRO A 99 2.96 -0.40 10.30
CA PRO A 99 2.47 0.36 11.46
C PRO A 99 3.20 1.70 11.61
N ALA A 100 2.45 2.72 11.98
CA ALA A 100 3.00 4.05 12.22
C ALA A 100 3.87 4.01 13.48
N LYS A 101 4.99 4.70 13.43
CA LYS A 101 5.87 4.80 14.60
C LYS A 101 5.59 6.06 15.37
#